data_f92e6585fdc74c49c4d2b958f99dc145
#
_entry.id   f92e6585fdc74c49c4d2b958f99dc145
#
_cell.length_a   1.000
_cell.length_b   1.000
_cell.length_c   1.000
_cell.angle_alpha   90.00
_cell.angle_beta   90.00
_cell.angle_gamma   90.00
#
_symmetry.space_group_name_H-M   'P 1'
#
loop_
_entity.id
_entity.type
_entity.pdbx_description
1 polymer ?
#
loop_
_entity_poly.entity_id
_entity_poly.type
_entity_poly.pdbx_seq_one_letter_code
_entity_poly.pdbx_strand_id
1 'polypeptide(L)'
;MERLRGKVALVTGGASGIGEATVRLFLDEGASVVLADLQDERGRSVAKDGPRAVYVHADVSREADVAAMVDETVRRFGRLDCLFNNAGFAGVHGPIDEIGVEGFDATIAVLLRGVFLGMKHAAAVMKRQGTGSIISTASVAGLHTGLGPHIYSAAKAAVIHLTRSVAMELGERGVRVNCICPGGIATPIFGKSFGLSPDQAETTIPLMKGLLEMLQPIRRPGLPEDIAHAALWLASDESSFVNGHALVVDGGLTGGRLWSETEQRRVMLKSLFDRGPA
;
A
#
# COMPACT_ATOMS: atom_id res chain seq x y z
N MET A 1 1.46 -22.43 4.96
CA MET A 1 2.82 -22.45 5.58
C MET A 1 2.80 -21.36 6.65
N GLU A 2 3.42 -21.55 7.81
CA GLU A 2 3.39 -20.55 8.88
C GLU A 2 4.60 -19.59 8.77
N ARG A 3 4.67 -18.83 7.68
CA ARG A 3 5.82 -17.93 7.36
C ARG A 3 6.01 -16.81 8.36
N LEU A 4 4.96 -16.45 9.11
CA LEU A 4 4.98 -15.41 10.15
C LEU A 4 4.72 -15.99 11.55
N ARG A 5 4.95 -17.29 11.76
CA ARG A 5 4.74 -17.92 13.07
C ARG A 5 5.51 -17.18 14.16
N GLY A 6 4.78 -16.75 15.20
CA GLY A 6 5.34 -16.05 16.36
C GLY A 6 5.75 -14.60 16.10
N LYS A 7 5.55 -14.08 14.90
CA LYS A 7 5.75 -12.64 14.57
C LYS A 7 4.51 -11.84 14.94
N VAL A 8 4.74 -10.58 15.27
CA VAL A 8 3.70 -9.59 15.58
C VAL A 8 3.71 -8.52 14.51
N ALA A 9 2.56 -8.28 13.87
CA ALA A 9 2.39 -7.27 12.85
C ALA A 9 1.40 -6.18 13.28
N LEU A 10 1.66 -4.94 12.85
CA LEU A 10 0.75 -3.81 12.92
C LEU A 10 0.41 -3.38 11.48
N VAL A 11 -0.88 -3.38 11.13
CA VAL A 11 -1.38 -3.02 9.80
C VAL A 11 -2.31 -1.82 9.90
N THR A 12 -1.97 -0.71 9.26
CA THR A 12 -2.85 0.47 9.20
C THR A 12 -3.77 0.40 7.98
N GLY A 13 -5.00 0.92 8.10
CA GLY A 13 -6.04 0.74 7.08
C GLY A 13 -6.49 -0.72 6.98
N GLY A 14 -6.48 -1.43 8.11
CA GLY A 14 -6.69 -2.88 8.19
C GLY A 14 -8.15 -3.34 8.08
N ALA A 15 -9.11 -2.42 8.01
CA ALA A 15 -10.54 -2.75 7.99
C ALA A 15 -11.13 -2.93 6.59
N SER A 16 -10.38 -2.71 5.51
CA SER A 16 -10.87 -2.86 4.14
C SER A 16 -9.75 -3.08 3.12
N GLY A 17 -10.09 -3.61 1.94
CA GLY A 17 -9.22 -3.71 0.77
C GLY A 17 -7.89 -4.41 1.04
N ILE A 18 -6.78 -3.79 0.62
CA ILE A 18 -5.42 -4.34 0.77
C ILE A 18 -5.08 -4.63 2.23
N GLY A 19 -5.45 -3.71 3.14
CA GLY A 19 -5.16 -3.88 4.57
C GLY A 19 -5.87 -5.09 5.16
N GLU A 20 -7.15 -5.24 4.91
CA GLU A 20 -7.95 -6.40 5.38
C GLU A 20 -7.40 -7.71 4.82
N ALA A 21 -7.13 -7.79 3.51
CA ALA A 21 -6.55 -8.97 2.89
C ALA A 21 -5.19 -9.33 3.52
N THR A 22 -4.37 -8.31 3.83
CA THR A 22 -3.08 -8.52 4.51
C THR A 22 -3.26 -9.02 5.94
N VAL A 23 -4.19 -8.43 6.70
CA VAL A 23 -4.50 -8.89 8.08
C VAL A 23 -4.88 -10.37 8.08
N ARG A 24 -5.83 -10.77 7.21
CA ARG A 24 -6.27 -12.16 7.12
C ARG A 24 -5.14 -13.10 6.74
N LEU A 25 -4.38 -12.76 5.70
CA LEU A 25 -3.24 -13.56 5.25
C LEU A 25 -2.15 -13.68 6.33
N PHE A 26 -1.84 -12.61 7.06
CA PHE A 26 -0.85 -12.65 8.14
C PHE A 26 -1.30 -13.53 9.30
N LEU A 27 -2.59 -13.50 9.65
CA LEU A 27 -3.17 -14.40 10.67
C LEU A 27 -3.10 -15.86 10.23
N ASP A 28 -3.41 -16.17 8.96
CA ASP A 28 -3.34 -17.52 8.38
C ASP A 28 -1.90 -18.04 8.36
N GLU A 29 -0.93 -17.15 8.17
CA GLU A 29 0.51 -17.46 8.19
C GLU A 29 1.14 -17.41 9.59
N GLY A 30 0.32 -17.39 10.64
CA GLY A 30 0.75 -17.62 12.03
C GLY A 30 1.12 -16.36 12.82
N ALA A 31 0.95 -15.15 12.27
CA ALA A 31 1.21 -13.91 13.00
C ALA A 31 0.14 -13.60 14.06
N SER A 32 0.51 -12.76 15.04
CA SER A 32 -0.44 -11.95 15.80
C SER A 32 -0.52 -10.57 15.13
N VAL A 33 -1.72 -10.03 14.95
CA VAL A 33 -1.93 -8.80 14.17
C VAL A 33 -2.73 -7.78 14.96
N VAL A 34 -2.18 -6.57 15.09
CA VAL A 34 -2.96 -5.38 15.42
C VAL A 34 -3.36 -4.72 14.11
N LEU A 35 -4.65 -4.50 13.92
CA LEU A 35 -5.15 -3.71 12.79
C LEU A 35 -5.68 -2.37 13.28
N ALA A 36 -5.24 -1.30 12.64
CA ALA A 36 -5.61 0.07 12.98
C ALA A 36 -6.41 0.69 11.82
N ASP A 37 -7.57 1.28 12.12
CA ASP A 37 -8.44 1.92 11.12
C ASP A 37 -9.37 2.94 11.78
N LEU A 38 -10.00 3.80 10.97
CA LEU A 38 -11.08 4.70 11.39
C LEU A 38 -12.44 4.00 11.42
N GLN A 39 -12.60 2.88 10.73
CA GLN A 39 -13.87 2.16 10.53
C GLN A 39 -14.08 1.14 11.67
N ASP A 40 -14.63 1.59 12.80
CA ASP A 40 -14.78 0.82 14.03
C ASP A 40 -15.50 -0.53 13.84
N GLU A 41 -16.67 -0.51 13.22
CA GLU A 41 -17.48 -1.72 13.06
C GLU A 41 -16.80 -2.76 12.18
N ARG A 42 -16.22 -2.32 11.05
CA ARG A 42 -15.49 -3.18 10.13
C ARG A 42 -14.20 -3.71 10.79
N GLY A 43 -13.43 -2.85 11.44
CA GLY A 43 -12.21 -3.25 12.13
C GLY A 43 -12.47 -4.29 13.21
N ARG A 44 -13.51 -4.10 14.03
CA ARG A 44 -13.93 -5.10 15.03
C ARG A 44 -14.41 -6.40 14.36
N SER A 45 -15.07 -6.32 13.21
CA SER A 45 -15.49 -7.51 12.46
C SER A 45 -14.31 -8.32 11.97
N VAL A 46 -13.28 -7.67 11.42
CA VAL A 46 -12.02 -8.33 10.98
C VAL A 46 -11.29 -8.96 12.17
N ALA A 47 -11.26 -8.27 13.34
CA ALA A 47 -10.59 -8.76 14.54
C ALA A 47 -11.30 -9.93 15.25
N LYS A 48 -12.55 -10.25 14.89
CA LYS A 48 -13.31 -11.37 15.50
C LYS A 48 -12.75 -12.75 15.19
N ASP A 49 -11.85 -12.87 14.23
CA ASP A 49 -11.31 -14.12 13.72
C ASP A 49 -10.32 -14.83 14.69
N GLY A 50 -10.17 -14.30 15.93
CA GLY A 50 -9.46 -15.03 16.98
C GLY A 50 -8.59 -14.18 17.93
N PRO A 51 -7.96 -14.80 18.94
CA PRO A 51 -7.22 -14.08 19.99
C PRO A 51 -5.93 -13.40 19.47
N ARG A 52 -5.49 -13.71 18.27
CA ARG A 52 -4.31 -13.13 17.61
C ARG A 52 -4.61 -11.87 16.81
N ALA A 53 -5.88 -11.47 16.68
CA ALA A 53 -6.30 -10.25 16.00
C ALA A 53 -6.82 -9.22 17.00
N VAL A 54 -6.30 -7.98 16.95
CA VAL A 54 -6.73 -6.87 17.81
C VAL A 54 -7.02 -5.65 16.94
N TYR A 55 -8.21 -5.07 17.10
CA TYR A 55 -8.57 -3.80 16.47
C TYR A 55 -8.21 -2.63 17.37
N VAL A 56 -7.67 -1.57 16.78
CA VAL A 56 -7.41 -0.27 17.42
C VAL A 56 -7.98 0.84 16.52
N HIS A 57 -8.81 1.72 17.10
CA HIS A 57 -9.20 2.94 16.39
C HIS A 57 -8.01 3.88 16.31
N ALA A 58 -7.60 4.30 15.11
CA ALA A 58 -6.51 5.25 14.94
C ALA A 58 -6.63 6.06 13.65
N ASP A 59 -6.42 7.36 13.76
CA ASP A 59 -6.19 8.28 12.64
C ASP A 59 -4.67 8.43 12.44
N VAL A 60 -4.15 7.88 11.35
CA VAL A 60 -2.71 7.93 11.05
C VAL A 60 -2.18 9.35 10.81
N SER A 61 -3.05 10.32 10.58
CA SER A 61 -2.66 11.73 10.48
C SER A 61 -2.34 12.37 11.83
N ARG A 62 -2.69 11.69 12.95
CA ARG A 62 -2.50 12.17 14.34
C ARG A 62 -1.40 11.39 15.02
N GLU A 63 -0.34 12.08 15.42
CA GLU A 63 0.81 11.43 16.04
C GLU A 63 0.46 10.67 17.33
N ALA A 64 -0.44 11.20 18.15
CA ALA A 64 -0.87 10.55 19.38
C ALA A 64 -1.52 9.17 19.11
N ASP A 65 -2.35 9.07 18.07
CA ASP A 65 -3.00 7.82 17.70
C ASP A 65 -1.98 6.80 17.15
N VAL A 66 -1.01 7.29 16.35
CA VAL A 66 0.08 6.44 15.83
C VAL A 66 0.97 5.92 16.96
N ALA A 67 1.33 6.75 17.91
CA ALA A 67 2.07 6.29 19.09
C ALA A 67 1.27 5.24 19.87
N ALA A 68 -0.02 5.54 20.15
CA ALA A 68 -0.89 4.65 20.90
C ALA A 68 -1.08 3.26 20.24
N MET A 69 -1.23 3.17 18.91
CA MET A 69 -1.37 1.88 18.23
C MET A 69 -0.08 1.05 18.28
N VAL A 70 1.10 1.68 18.23
CA VAL A 70 2.39 0.99 18.39
C VAL A 70 2.56 0.53 19.84
N ASP A 71 2.27 1.38 20.82
CA ASP A 71 2.34 1.03 22.24
C ASP A 71 1.38 -0.10 22.60
N GLU A 72 0.13 -0.07 22.08
CA GLU A 72 -0.85 -1.15 22.28
C GLU A 72 -0.35 -2.48 21.68
N THR A 73 0.31 -2.43 20.50
CA THR A 73 0.90 -3.63 19.89
C THR A 73 1.94 -4.25 20.80
N VAL A 74 2.87 -3.45 21.32
CA VAL A 74 3.91 -3.92 22.23
C VAL A 74 3.33 -4.36 23.56
N ARG A 75 2.37 -3.62 24.12
CA ARG A 75 1.68 -3.97 25.36
C ARG A 75 0.97 -5.33 25.25
N ARG A 76 0.33 -5.60 24.12
CA ARG A 76 -0.48 -6.81 23.91
C ARG A 76 0.36 -8.05 23.62
N PHE A 77 1.40 -7.90 22.81
CA PHE A 77 2.15 -9.02 22.26
C PHE A 77 3.66 -8.99 22.59
N GLY A 78 4.13 -7.98 23.31
CA GLY A 78 5.52 -7.89 23.80
C GLY A 78 6.55 -7.43 22.76
N ARG A 79 6.17 -7.32 21.47
CA ARG A 79 7.08 -7.02 20.36
C ARG A 79 6.35 -6.42 19.16
N LEU A 80 7.11 -5.91 18.19
CA LEU A 80 6.63 -5.50 16.89
C LEU A 80 7.63 -5.94 15.81
N ASP A 81 7.29 -6.94 14.99
CA ASP A 81 8.17 -7.49 13.95
C ASP A 81 7.91 -6.90 12.58
N CYS A 82 6.67 -6.55 12.30
CA CYS A 82 6.28 -5.94 11.03
C CYS A 82 5.34 -4.76 11.24
N LEU A 83 5.68 -3.62 10.63
CA LEU A 83 4.73 -2.52 10.42
C LEU A 83 4.35 -2.47 8.94
N PHE A 84 3.06 -2.50 8.62
CA PHE A 84 2.55 -2.21 7.29
C PHE A 84 1.77 -0.89 7.29
N ASN A 85 2.44 0.19 6.89
CA ASN A 85 1.85 1.50 6.64
C ASN A 85 1.03 1.43 5.35
N ASN A 86 -0.25 1.08 5.47
CA ASN A 86 -1.13 0.88 4.32
C ASN A 86 -2.31 1.87 4.29
N ALA A 87 -2.68 2.47 5.41
CA ALA A 87 -3.78 3.44 5.46
C ALA A 87 -3.63 4.53 4.39
N GLY A 88 -4.71 4.81 3.66
CA GLY A 88 -4.69 5.80 2.62
C GLY A 88 -6.02 5.99 1.91
N PHE A 89 -6.09 7.02 1.08
CA PHE A 89 -7.20 7.38 0.23
C PHE A 89 -6.68 8.00 -1.07
N ALA A 90 -7.56 8.31 -2.02
CA ALA A 90 -7.14 8.83 -3.32
C ALA A 90 -6.59 10.28 -3.29
N GLY A 91 -6.77 10.98 -2.16
CA GLY A 91 -6.34 12.37 -2.02
C GLY A 91 -7.27 13.35 -2.74
N VAL A 92 -6.85 14.62 -2.77
CA VAL A 92 -7.57 15.69 -3.47
C VAL A 92 -7.40 15.56 -4.97
N HIS A 93 -8.47 15.81 -5.70
CA HIS A 93 -8.53 15.81 -7.18
C HIS A 93 -8.75 17.22 -7.71
N GLY A 94 -8.32 17.49 -8.93
CA GLY A 94 -8.58 18.70 -9.69
C GLY A 94 -7.36 19.19 -10.46
N PRO A 95 -7.54 20.22 -11.34
CA PRO A 95 -6.45 20.98 -11.94
C PRO A 95 -5.58 21.62 -10.87
N ILE A 96 -4.29 21.81 -11.15
CA ILE A 96 -3.32 22.26 -10.12
C ILE A 96 -3.66 23.64 -9.54
N ASP A 97 -4.23 24.52 -10.33
CA ASP A 97 -4.65 25.88 -9.96
C ASP A 97 -5.98 25.94 -9.19
N GLU A 98 -6.73 24.82 -9.15
CA GLU A 98 -7.99 24.70 -8.42
C GLU A 98 -7.88 23.90 -7.13
N ILE A 99 -6.73 23.26 -6.87
CA ILE A 99 -6.53 22.46 -5.65
C ILE A 99 -6.42 23.39 -4.43
N GLY A 100 -7.39 23.29 -3.51
CA GLY A 100 -7.36 24.01 -2.24
C GLY A 100 -6.25 23.48 -1.31
N VAL A 101 -5.66 24.40 -0.54
CA VAL A 101 -4.56 24.07 0.40
C VAL A 101 -5.02 23.08 1.46
N GLU A 102 -6.26 23.14 1.91
CA GLU A 102 -6.84 22.21 2.88
C GLU A 102 -6.88 20.77 2.32
N GLY A 103 -7.21 20.61 1.03
CA GLY A 103 -7.19 19.32 0.35
C GLY A 103 -5.77 18.79 0.19
N PHE A 104 -4.81 19.66 -0.12
CA PHE A 104 -3.39 19.34 -0.13
C PHE A 104 -2.93 18.86 1.24
N ASP A 105 -3.18 19.63 2.30
CA ASP A 105 -2.75 19.31 3.66
C ASP A 105 -3.35 18.01 4.17
N ALA A 106 -4.64 17.76 3.93
CA ALA A 106 -5.31 16.50 4.28
C ALA A 106 -4.68 15.31 3.55
N THR A 107 -4.34 15.47 2.26
CA THR A 107 -3.71 14.41 1.46
C THR A 107 -2.32 14.08 1.99
N ILE A 108 -1.49 15.08 2.25
CA ILE A 108 -0.13 14.90 2.80
C ILE A 108 -0.17 14.36 4.24
N ALA A 109 -1.14 14.80 5.05
CA ALA A 109 -1.30 14.34 6.42
C ALA A 109 -1.49 12.83 6.53
N VAL A 110 -2.30 12.25 5.66
CA VAL A 110 -2.54 10.79 5.67
C VAL A 110 -1.45 10.04 4.91
N LEU A 111 -1.18 10.43 3.64
CA LEU A 111 -0.39 9.61 2.72
C LEU A 111 1.13 9.69 2.94
N LEU A 112 1.63 10.80 3.51
CA LEU A 112 3.05 10.99 3.77
C LEU A 112 3.37 11.12 5.25
N ARG A 113 2.72 12.06 5.97
CA ARG A 113 2.96 12.25 7.39
C ARG A 113 2.60 11.01 8.20
N GLY A 114 1.47 10.34 7.88
CA GLY A 114 1.09 9.09 8.53
C GLY A 114 2.12 7.98 8.36
N VAL A 115 2.70 7.83 7.16
CA VAL A 115 3.79 6.88 6.90
C VAL A 115 5.04 7.24 7.71
N PHE A 116 5.42 8.52 7.72
CA PHE A 116 6.54 9.02 8.53
C PHE A 116 6.34 8.73 10.04
N LEU A 117 5.16 9.00 10.57
CA LEU A 117 4.83 8.74 11.98
C LEU A 117 4.89 7.25 12.31
N GLY A 118 4.34 6.40 11.43
CA GLY A 118 4.46 4.95 11.57
C GLY A 118 5.92 4.49 11.61
N MET A 119 6.76 4.95 10.66
CA MET A 119 8.20 4.67 10.66
C MET A 119 8.88 5.15 11.95
N LYS A 120 8.60 6.38 12.39
CA LYS A 120 9.16 7.00 13.60
C LYS A 120 8.93 6.14 14.85
N HIS A 121 7.69 5.77 15.11
CA HIS A 121 7.33 5.05 16.33
C HIS A 121 7.73 3.56 16.27
N ALA A 122 7.57 2.89 15.13
CA ALA A 122 8.00 1.50 14.96
C ALA A 122 9.53 1.36 15.01
N ALA A 123 10.28 2.27 14.41
CA ALA A 123 11.74 2.26 14.45
C ALA A 123 12.29 2.29 15.88
N ALA A 124 11.67 3.06 16.78
CA ALA A 124 12.09 3.11 18.18
C ALA A 124 11.97 1.74 18.87
N VAL A 125 10.94 0.95 18.55
CA VAL A 125 10.75 -0.41 19.06
C VAL A 125 11.73 -1.37 18.41
N MET A 126 11.75 -1.40 17.07
CA MET A 126 12.51 -2.36 16.27
C MET A 126 14.03 -2.20 16.45
N LYS A 127 14.54 -0.95 16.61
CA LYS A 127 15.96 -0.71 16.94
C LYS A 127 16.37 -1.34 18.27
N ARG A 128 15.50 -1.32 19.29
CA ARG A 128 15.78 -1.98 20.57
C ARG A 128 15.73 -3.51 20.46
N GLN A 129 14.88 -4.03 19.55
CA GLN A 129 14.79 -5.47 19.29
C GLN A 129 15.97 -5.99 18.44
N GLY A 130 16.64 -5.12 17.66
CA GLY A 130 17.68 -5.48 16.70
C GLY A 130 17.15 -6.19 15.45
N THR A 131 15.82 -6.14 15.22
CA THR A 131 15.17 -6.78 14.07
C THR A 131 13.81 -6.13 13.81
N GLY A 132 13.36 -6.17 12.55
CA GLY A 132 12.06 -5.68 12.13
C GLY A 132 11.92 -5.53 10.62
N SER A 133 10.69 -5.40 10.14
CA SER A 133 10.36 -5.08 8.75
C SER A 133 9.31 -3.97 8.71
N ILE A 134 9.66 -2.83 8.12
CA ILE A 134 8.73 -1.73 7.86
C ILE A 134 8.38 -1.75 6.37
N ILE A 135 7.10 -1.85 6.07
CA ILE A 135 6.57 -1.88 4.71
C ILE A 135 5.61 -0.71 4.56
N SER A 136 5.68 0.00 3.43
CA SER A 136 4.76 1.11 3.17
C SER A 136 4.09 0.95 1.81
N THR A 137 2.79 1.22 1.73
CA THR A 137 2.05 1.27 0.46
C THR A 137 2.36 2.58 -0.25
N ALA A 138 3.24 2.52 -1.25
CA ALA A 138 3.45 3.58 -2.22
C ALA A 138 2.41 3.46 -3.36
N SER A 139 2.80 3.64 -4.60
CA SER A 139 1.97 3.45 -5.80
C SER A 139 2.83 3.52 -7.06
N VAL A 140 2.39 2.92 -8.15
CA VAL A 140 2.93 3.20 -9.49
C VAL A 140 2.78 4.68 -9.88
N ALA A 141 1.79 5.39 -9.32
CA ALA A 141 1.62 6.83 -9.49
C ALA A 141 2.76 7.66 -8.87
N GLY A 142 3.52 7.09 -7.93
CA GLY A 142 4.75 7.70 -7.40
C GLY A 142 5.98 7.45 -8.28
N LEU A 143 5.88 6.56 -9.26
CA LEU A 143 6.96 6.23 -10.21
C LEU A 143 6.74 6.89 -11.57
N HIS A 144 5.48 7.00 -12.00
CA HIS A 144 5.09 7.50 -13.32
C HIS A 144 3.94 8.49 -13.20
N THR A 145 3.93 9.49 -14.08
CA THR A 145 2.86 10.50 -14.16
C THR A 145 1.63 9.96 -14.87
N GLY A 146 0.46 10.57 -14.60
CA GLY A 146 -0.80 10.24 -15.26
C GLY A 146 -1.53 9.00 -14.68
N LEU A 147 -1.02 8.42 -13.60
CA LEU A 147 -1.60 7.23 -12.95
C LEU A 147 -2.32 7.55 -11.63
N GLY A 148 -2.43 8.82 -11.29
CA GLY A 148 -3.13 9.29 -10.08
C GLY A 148 -3.17 10.80 -9.99
N PRO A 149 -3.94 11.37 -9.03
CA PRO A 149 -4.00 12.81 -8.79
C PRO A 149 -2.63 13.40 -8.46
N HIS A 150 -2.45 14.71 -8.71
CA HIS A 150 -1.15 15.37 -8.53
C HIS A 150 -0.57 15.22 -7.14
N ILE A 151 -1.34 15.54 -6.11
CA ILE A 151 -0.85 15.51 -4.72
C ILE A 151 -0.67 14.08 -4.21
N TYR A 152 -1.56 13.15 -4.61
CA TYR A 152 -1.40 11.72 -4.35
C TYR A 152 -0.09 11.20 -4.94
N SER A 153 0.19 11.48 -6.22
CA SER A 153 1.39 11.04 -6.92
C SER A 153 2.65 11.60 -6.26
N ALA A 154 2.65 12.88 -5.90
CA ALA A 154 3.75 13.52 -5.17
C ALA A 154 3.99 12.87 -3.80
N ALA A 155 2.92 12.63 -3.01
CA ALA A 155 3.01 11.95 -1.72
C ALA A 155 3.57 10.53 -1.86
N LYS A 156 3.11 9.77 -2.87
CA LYS A 156 3.59 8.40 -3.10
C LYS A 156 5.04 8.34 -3.59
N ALA A 157 5.48 9.33 -4.40
CA ALA A 157 6.89 9.51 -4.75
C ALA A 157 7.76 9.82 -3.51
N ALA A 158 7.26 10.69 -2.63
CA ALA A 158 7.92 10.99 -1.36
C ALA A 158 8.04 9.75 -0.45
N VAL A 159 7.01 8.90 -0.37
CA VAL A 159 7.06 7.62 0.37
C VAL A 159 8.15 6.70 -0.18
N ILE A 160 8.29 6.60 -1.51
CA ILE A 160 9.36 5.79 -2.14
C ILE A 160 10.74 6.31 -1.72
N HIS A 161 10.95 7.62 -1.78
CA HIS A 161 12.25 8.20 -1.42
C HIS A 161 12.53 8.10 0.08
N LEU A 162 11.53 8.37 0.93
CA LEU A 162 11.62 8.22 2.38
C LEU A 162 11.98 6.77 2.77
N THR A 163 11.36 5.78 2.12
CA THR A 163 11.70 4.36 2.29
C THR A 163 13.19 4.10 2.07
N ARG A 164 13.75 4.60 0.97
CA ARG A 164 15.18 4.45 0.64
C ARG A 164 16.09 5.11 1.67
N SER A 165 15.75 6.32 2.07
CA SER A 165 16.53 7.09 3.06
C SER A 165 16.54 6.41 4.43
N VAL A 166 15.37 6.02 4.95
CA VAL A 166 15.22 5.38 6.26
C VAL A 166 15.83 3.97 6.27
N ALA A 167 15.80 3.27 5.13
CA ALA A 167 16.43 1.95 4.98
C ALA A 167 17.94 1.98 5.23
N MET A 168 18.63 3.06 4.88
CA MET A 168 20.07 3.21 5.13
C MET A 168 20.36 3.34 6.63
N GLU A 169 19.56 4.13 7.35
CA GLU A 169 19.70 4.29 8.79
C GLU A 169 19.37 3.00 9.56
N LEU A 170 18.19 2.45 9.28
CA LEU A 170 17.67 1.34 10.07
C LEU A 170 18.31 -0.01 9.74
N GLY A 171 18.85 -0.17 8.52
CA GLY A 171 19.58 -1.35 8.09
C GLY A 171 20.77 -1.67 8.99
N GLU A 172 21.50 -0.67 9.48
CA GLU A 172 22.58 -0.81 10.46
C GLU A 172 22.12 -1.34 11.83
N ARG A 173 20.81 -1.36 12.07
CA ARG A 173 20.17 -1.84 13.28
C ARG A 173 19.37 -3.13 13.07
N GLY A 174 19.56 -3.81 11.93
CA GLY A 174 18.88 -5.05 11.61
C GLY A 174 17.40 -4.88 11.23
N VAL A 175 16.96 -3.66 10.89
CA VAL A 175 15.58 -3.37 10.49
C VAL A 175 15.53 -3.06 8.99
N ARG A 176 14.71 -3.82 8.26
CA ARG A 176 14.49 -3.61 6.83
C ARG A 176 13.36 -2.62 6.60
N VAL A 177 13.50 -1.76 5.60
CA VAL A 177 12.47 -0.78 5.21
C VAL A 177 12.26 -0.86 3.71
N ASN A 178 11.05 -1.23 3.28
CA ASN A 178 10.70 -1.38 1.88
C ASN A 178 9.33 -0.74 1.59
N CYS A 179 9.00 -0.51 0.33
CA CYS A 179 7.64 -0.15 -0.05
C CYS A 179 7.14 -1.01 -1.20
N ILE A 180 5.82 -1.13 -1.30
CA ILE A 180 5.13 -1.75 -2.42
C ILE A 180 4.53 -0.63 -3.26
N CYS A 181 4.62 -0.75 -4.59
CA CYS A 181 4.05 0.16 -5.56
C CYS A 181 2.94 -0.59 -6.32
N PRO A 182 1.69 -0.63 -5.80
CA PRO A 182 0.58 -1.26 -6.48
C PRO A 182 0.22 -0.54 -7.77
N GLY A 183 -0.22 -1.32 -8.78
CA GLY A 183 -0.94 -0.82 -9.94
C GLY A 183 -2.43 -0.62 -9.65
N GLY A 184 -3.29 -0.92 -10.61
CA GLY A 184 -4.74 -0.91 -10.45
C GLY A 184 -5.21 -2.10 -9.63
N ILE A 185 -5.56 -1.89 -8.37
CA ILE A 185 -6.08 -2.90 -7.46
C ILE A 185 -7.56 -2.65 -7.18
N ALA A 186 -8.41 -3.63 -7.44
CA ALA A 186 -9.86 -3.52 -7.25
C ALA A 186 -10.23 -3.46 -5.76
N THR A 187 -10.34 -2.24 -5.25
CA THR A 187 -10.63 -1.92 -3.85
C THR A 187 -11.68 -0.80 -3.76
N PRO A 188 -12.28 -0.58 -2.58
CA PRO A 188 -13.24 0.51 -2.38
C PRO A 188 -12.64 1.92 -2.56
N ILE A 189 -11.32 2.08 -2.69
CA ILE A 189 -10.65 3.37 -2.82
C ILE A 189 -11.19 4.18 -4.01
N PHE A 190 -11.52 3.51 -5.12
CA PHE A 190 -12.09 4.15 -6.30
C PHE A 190 -13.47 4.76 -6.01
N GLY A 191 -14.39 3.99 -5.44
CA GLY A 191 -15.71 4.50 -5.08
C GLY A 191 -15.63 5.65 -4.07
N LYS A 192 -14.78 5.51 -3.05
CA LYS A 192 -14.55 6.57 -2.05
C LYS A 192 -13.97 7.85 -2.67
N SER A 193 -13.18 7.76 -3.75
CA SER A 193 -12.65 8.94 -4.44
C SER A 193 -13.74 9.79 -5.12
N PHE A 194 -14.91 9.21 -5.37
CA PHE A 194 -16.10 9.90 -5.88
C PHE A 194 -17.11 10.25 -4.78
N GLY A 195 -16.70 10.23 -3.50
CA GLY A 195 -17.54 10.61 -2.38
C GLY A 195 -18.58 9.57 -1.93
N LEU A 196 -18.47 8.33 -2.42
CA LEU A 196 -19.35 7.25 -1.99
C LEU A 196 -19.07 6.84 -0.54
N SER A 197 -20.13 6.47 0.20
CA SER A 197 -19.98 5.87 1.53
C SER A 197 -19.18 4.55 1.46
N PRO A 198 -18.60 4.06 2.57
CA PRO A 198 -17.87 2.79 2.58
C PRO A 198 -18.65 1.62 1.96
N ASP A 199 -19.94 1.50 2.26
CA ASP A 199 -20.78 0.41 1.74
C ASP A 199 -21.11 0.58 0.25
N GLN A 200 -21.39 1.80 -0.19
CA GLN A 200 -21.58 2.11 -1.61
C GLN A 200 -20.30 1.87 -2.41
N ALA A 201 -19.13 2.22 -1.85
CA ALA A 201 -17.84 2.00 -2.51
C ALA A 201 -17.53 0.50 -2.72
N GLU A 202 -17.97 -0.38 -1.80
CA GLU A 202 -17.86 -1.84 -1.99
C GLU A 202 -18.65 -2.32 -3.22
N THR A 203 -19.82 -1.75 -3.48
CA THR A 203 -20.66 -2.15 -4.64
C THR A 203 -20.02 -1.77 -5.98
N THR A 204 -19.01 -0.90 -6.00
CA THR A 204 -18.29 -0.52 -7.22
C THR A 204 -17.20 -1.52 -7.63
N ILE A 205 -16.80 -2.44 -6.75
CA ILE A 205 -15.69 -3.38 -7.00
C ILE A 205 -15.89 -4.21 -8.27
N PRO A 206 -17.07 -4.81 -8.56
CA PRO A 206 -17.26 -5.58 -9.80
C PRO A 206 -17.03 -4.75 -11.06
N LEU A 207 -17.51 -3.50 -11.09
CA LEU A 207 -17.27 -2.56 -12.18
C LEU A 207 -15.78 -2.26 -12.33
N MET A 208 -15.11 -1.96 -11.21
CA MET A 208 -13.67 -1.68 -11.22
C MET A 208 -12.84 -2.88 -11.69
N LYS A 209 -13.21 -4.10 -11.33
CA LYS A 209 -12.55 -5.31 -11.85
C LYS A 209 -12.57 -5.35 -13.38
N GLY A 210 -13.73 -5.12 -14.00
CA GLY A 210 -13.86 -5.09 -15.45
C GLY A 210 -13.03 -4.01 -16.12
N LEU A 211 -12.95 -2.81 -15.53
CA LEU A 211 -12.14 -1.71 -16.08
C LEU A 211 -10.64 -1.98 -15.95
N LEU A 212 -10.21 -2.52 -14.80
CA LEU A 212 -8.80 -2.76 -14.52
C LEU A 212 -8.22 -3.94 -15.30
N GLU A 213 -9.05 -4.91 -15.70
CA GLU A 213 -8.61 -6.09 -16.47
C GLU A 213 -7.90 -5.75 -17.77
N MET A 214 -8.23 -4.61 -18.40
CA MET A 214 -7.72 -4.21 -19.71
C MET A 214 -6.47 -3.31 -19.64
N LEU A 215 -6.08 -2.82 -18.46
CA LEU A 215 -5.06 -1.79 -18.34
C LEU A 215 -3.62 -2.32 -18.41
N GLN A 216 -3.39 -3.57 -18.02
CA GLN A 216 -2.03 -4.16 -17.92
C GLN A 216 -1.88 -5.42 -18.78
N PRO A 217 -0.62 -5.84 -19.09
CA PRO A 217 -0.34 -7.05 -19.85
C PRO A 217 -0.95 -8.33 -19.25
N ILE A 218 -0.92 -8.48 -17.92
CA ILE A 218 -1.62 -9.58 -17.25
C ILE A 218 -3.11 -9.26 -17.25
N ARG A 219 -3.88 -9.98 -18.11
CA ARG A 219 -5.29 -9.72 -18.41
C ARG A 219 -6.24 -10.16 -17.30
N ARG A 220 -6.06 -9.60 -16.12
CA ARG A 220 -6.98 -9.66 -14.98
C ARG A 220 -6.82 -8.41 -14.12
N PRO A 221 -7.82 -8.04 -13.32
CA PRO A 221 -7.63 -6.98 -12.33
C PRO A 221 -6.58 -7.37 -11.30
N GLY A 222 -5.85 -6.40 -10.78
CA GLY A 222 -5.13 -6.59 -9.53
C GLY A 222 -6.13 -6.75 -8.38
N LEU A 223 -5.82 -7.65 -7.46
CA LEU A 223 -6.65 -7.92 -6.29
C LEU A 223 -5.90 -7.54 -5.00
N PRO A 224 -6.61 -7.23 -3.90
CA PRO A 224 -6.00 -7.01 -2.60
C PRO A 224 -5.00 -8.09 -2.18
N GLU A 225 -5.30 -9.35 -2.50
CA GLU A 225 -4.47 -10.53 -2.23
C GLU A 225 -3.12 -10.48 -2.95
N ASP A 226 -3.04 -9.91 -4.15
CA ASP A 226 -1.77 -9.74 -4.86
C ASP A 226 -0.78 -8.87 -4.06
N ILE A 227 -1.30 -7.84 -3.42
CA ILE A 227 -0.50 -6.94 -2.57
C ILE A 227 -0.23 -7.55 -1.20
N ALA A 228 -1.21 -8.27 -0.63
CA ALA A 228 -1.05 -8.98 0.64
C ALA A 228 0.07 -10.04 0.55
N HIS A 229 0.18 -10.77 -0.56
CA HIS A 229 1.27 -11.73 -0.79
C HIS A 229 2.64 -11.04 -0.89
N ALA A 230 2.73 -9.88 -1.54
CA ALA A 230 3.95 -9.08 -1.57
C ALA A 230 4.34 -8.58 -0.17
N ALA A 231 3.35 -8.10 0.61
CA ALA A 231 3.55 -7.68 2.00
C ALA A 231 3.99 -8.86 2.88
N LEU A 232 3.39 -10.04 2.72
CA LEU A 232 3.77 -11.27 3.42
C LEU A 232 5.24 -11.62 3.16
N TRP A 233 5.67 -11.60 1.89
CA TRP A 233 7.06 -11.88 1.55
C TRP A 233 8.01 -10.87 2.19
N LEU A 234 7.71 -9.56 2.12
CA LEU A 234 8.51 -8.52 2.74
C LEU A 234 8.51 -8.58 4.28
N ALA A 235 7.45 -9.08 4.91
CA ALA A 235 7.36 -9.29 6.36
C ALA A 235 8.14 -10.52 6.83
N SER A 236 8.31 -11.51 5.97
CA SER A 236 8.95 -12.79 6.29
C SER A 236 10.49 -12.72 6.21
N ASP A 237 11.14 -13.77 6.74
CA ASP A 237 12.61 -13.89 6.67
C ASP A 237 13.12 -14.25 5.27
N GLU A 238 12.24 -14.65 4.35
CA GLU A 238 12.57 -14.92 2.95
C GLU A 238 13.11 -13.68 2.21
N SER A 239 12.75 -12.48 2.68
CA SER A 239 13.24 -11.20 2.14
C SER A 239 14.35 -10.57 3.01
N SER A 240 15.09 -11.39 3.78
CA SER A 240 16.10 -10.93 4.75
C SER A 240 17.21 -10.05 4.15
N PHE A 241 17.47 -10.15 2.84
CA PHE A 241 18.46 -9.33 2.14
C PHE A 241 17.85 -8.26 1.22
N VAL A 242 16.56 -7.93 1.43
CA VAL A 242 15.84 -6.89 0.66
C VAL A 242 15.61 -5.67 1.53
N ASN A 243 16.28 -4.55 1.21
CA ASN A 243 16.20 -3.30 1.95
C ASN A 243 16.23 -2.10 1.01
N GLY A 244 15.44 -1.05 1.30
CA GLY A 244 15.35 0.16 0.49
C GLY A 244 14.65 -0.03 -0.87
N HIS A 245 13.95 -1.15 -1.08
CA HIS A 245 13.36 -1.51 -2.36
C HIS A 245 11.94 -0.96 -2.53
N ALA A 246 11.63 -0.51 -3.75
CA ALA A 246 10.27 -0.18 -4.19
C ALA A 246 9.77 -1.33 -5.08
N LEU A 247 9.03 -2.26 -4.49
CA LEU A 247 8.52 -3.45 -5.16
C LEU A 247 7.27 -3.10 -5.98
N VAL A 248 7.39 -3.13 -7.30
CA VAL A 248 6.25 -2.91 -8.21
C VAL A 248 5.42 -4.17 -8.31
N VAL A 249 4.09 -4.03 -8.08
CA VAL A 249 3.10 -5.11 -8.18
C VAL A 249 1.90 -4.57 -8.96
N ASP A 250 1.99 -4.62 -10.30
CA ASP A 250 1.10 -3.87 -11.20
C ASP A 250 0.65 -4.66 -12.44
N GLY A 251 0.95 -5.95 -12.54
CA GLY A 251 0.63 -6.76 -13.70
C GLY A 251 1.34 -6.32 -14.99
N GLY A 252 2.40 -5.53 -14.87
CA GLY A 252 3.18 -4.98 -15.99
C GLY A 252 2.65 -3.63 -16.51
N LEU A 253 1.72 -2.99 -15.80
CA LEU A 253 1.13 -1.69 -16.19
C LEU A 253 2.18 -0.63 -16.51
N THR A 254 3.25 -0.55 -15.71
CA THR A 254 4.31 0.45 -15.90
C THR A 254 5.51 -0.06 -16.70
N GLY A 255 5.44 -1.30 -17.19
CA GLY A 255 6.53 -1.92 -17.96
C GLY A 255 6.71 -1.37 -19.38
N GLY A 256 5.79 -0.55 -19.87
CA GLY A 256 5.84 0.05 -21.19
C GLY A 256 4.55 -0.19 -22.00
N ARG A 257 4.69 -0.21 -23.32
CA ARG A 257 3.56 -0.43 -24.23
C ARG A 257 3.26 -1.93 -24.38
N LEU A 258 1.99 -2.26 -24.58
CA LEU A 258 1.60 -3.62 -24.92
C LEU A 258 2.28 -4.08 -26.22
N TRP A 259 2.74 -5.31 -26.25
CA TRP A 259 3.36 -5.89 -27.45
C TRP A 259 2.43 -5.86 -28.67
N SER A 260 1.15 -6.13 -28.48
CA SER A 260 0.13 -6.05 -29.53
C SER A 260 0.01 -4.67 -30.16
N GLU A 261 0.10 -3.59 -29.35
CA GLU A 261 0.10 -2.21 -29.85
C GLU A 261 1.39 -1.89 -30.63
N THR A 262 2.51 -2.41 -30.17
CA THR A 262 3.80 -2.27 -30.84
C THR A 262 3.79 -2.94 -32.21
N GLU A 263 3.24 -4.15 -32.32
CA GLU A 263 3.09 -4.85 -33.60
C GLU A 263 2.10 -4.18 -34.54
N GLN A 264 0.97 -3.73 -34.05
CA GLN A 264 0.01 -2.94 -34.87
C GLN A 264 0.67 -1.68 -35.44
N ARG A 265 1.43 -0.95 -34.63
CA ARG A 265 2.17 0.23 -35.07
C ARG A 265 3.23 -0.11 -36.11
N ARG A 266 3.94 -1.22 -35.95
CA ARG A 266 4.94 -1.72 -36.91
C ARG A 266 4.30 -2.03 -38.26
N VAL A 267 3.17 -2.74 -38.25
CA VAL A 267 2.42 -3.07 -39.49
C VAL A 267 1.93 -1.78 -40.17
N MET A 268 1.38 -0.82 -39.41
CA MET A 268 0.95 0.46 -39.93
C MET A 268 2.12 1.23 -40.58
N LEU A 269 3.26 1.34 -39.88
CA LEU A 269 4.44 2.01 -40.41
C LEU A 269 4.94 1.35 -41.70
N LYS A 270 5.01 0.02 -41.73
CA LYS A 270 5.40 -0.72 -42.94
C LYS A 270 4.50 -0.39 -44.14
N SER A 271 3.18 -0.33 -43.91
CA SER A 271 2.21 0.00 -44.98
C SER A 271 2.37 1.42 -45.52
N LEU A 272 2.88 2.37 -44.71
CA LEU A 272 3.18 3.75 -45.15
C LEU A 272 4.43 3.78 -46.03
N PHE A 273 5.47 3.03 -45.68
CA PHE A 273 6.70 2.94 -46.51
C PHE A 273 6.48 2.17 -47.81
N ASP A 274 5.65 1.17 -47.81
CA ASP A 274 5.32 0.37 -49.03
C ASP A 274 4.50 1.20 -50.04
N ARG A 275 3.83 2.31 -49.64
CA ARG A 275 3.07 3.20 -50.54
C ARG A 275 3.97 4.21 -51.26
N GLY A 276 5.23 4.35 -50.93
CA GLY A 276 6.15 5.35 -51.48
C GLY A 276 5.84 6.80 -51.13
N PRO A 277 6.74 7.73 -51.37
CA PRO A 277 6.41 9.15 -51.25
C PRO A 277 5.33 9.53 -52.30
N ALA A 278 4.31 10.30 -51.87
CA ALA A 278 3.25 10.80 -52.73
C ALA A 278 3.81 11.83 -53.74
#